data_5de5c65ffccd4a0aebb2e65ae7e895ab
#
_entry.id   5de5c65ffccd4a0aebb2e65ae7e895ab
#
_cell.length_a   1.000
_cell.length_b   1.000
_cell.length_c   1.000
_cell.angle_alpha   90.00
_cell.angle_beta   90.00
_cell.angle_gamma   90.00
#
_symmetry.space_group_name_H-M   'P 1'
#
loop_
_entity.id
_entity.type
_entity.pdbx_description
1 polymer ?
#
loop_
_entity_poly.entity_id
_entity_poly.type
_entity_poly.pdbx_seq_one_letter_code
_entity_poly.pdbx_strand_id
1 'polypeptide(L)'
;HPRFIPEALEAGTVNAHGLAGLAAGVRYIEETGIDAIHEKVSRLTSQFEEGVCGIAGVSVLGGHGGIDRSGVVAIDVEGVDSSLLGDALARDWGICTRAGAHCAPLMHRALGTEQRGAVRFSFSCFNTEEEIAKGIEALKESINALR
;
A
#
# COMPACT_ATOMS: atom_id res chain seq x y z
N HIS A 1 7.91 -33.57 -22.57
CA HIS A 1 7.17 -33.10 -21.38
C HIS A 1 6.03 -34.06 -21.12
N PRO A 2 5.82 -34.50 -19.87
CA PRO A 2 4.71 -35.38 -19.52
C PRO A 2 3.36 -34.82 -19.95
N ARG A 3 2.38 -35.71 -20.27
CA ARG A 3 1.04 -35.29 -20.70
C ARG A 3 -0.03 -35.45 -19.62
N PHE A 4 0.35 -35.93 -18.45
CA PHE A 4 -0.56 -36.13 -17.32
C PHE A 4 -0.32 -35.10 -16.22
N ILE A 5 -1.36 -34.76 -15.50
CA ILE A 5 -1.32 -33.83 -14.36
C ILE A 5 -0.89 -34.63 -13.10
N PRO A 6 -0.04 -34.05 -12.21
CA PRO A 6 0.39 -32.63 -12.20
C PRO A 6 1.59 -32.30 -13.07
N GLU A 7 2.35 -33.29 -13.54
CA GLU A 7 3.66 -33.14 -14.18
C GLU A 7 3.59 -32.32 -15.50
N ALA A 8 2.44 -32.33 -16.16
CA ALA A 8 2.21 -31.49 -17.35
C ALA A 8 2.29 -29.99 -17.05
N LEU A 9 2.02 -29.57 -15.81
CA LEU A 9 2.01 -28.18 -15.37
C LEU A 9 3.32 -27.76 -14.71
N GLU A 10 4.23 -28.71 -14.46
CA GLU A 10 5.51 -28.48 -13.80
C GLU A 10 6.66 -28.63 -14.79
N ALA A 11 7.39 -27.55 -15.04
CA ALA A 11 8.58 -27.55 -15.89
C ALA A 11 9.85 -27.49 -15.03
N GLY A 12 10.64 -28.56 -15.07
CA GLY A 12 11.92 -28.63 -14.36
C GLY A 12 11.79 -28.98 -12.87
N THR A 13 12.81 -28.61 -12.10
CA THR A 13 12.87 -28.89 -10.64
C THR A 13 11.91 -27.99 -9.88
N VAL A 14 11.12 -28.58 -8.99
CA VAL A 14 10.17 -27.87 -8.12
C VAL A 14 10.91 -26.88 -7.23
N ASN A 15 10.37 -25.68 -7.06
CA ASN A 15 10.90 -24.64 -6.18
C ASN A 15 10.66 -24.97 -4.70
N ALA A 16 11.47 -25.90 -4.15
CA ALA A 16 11.34 -26.35 -2.77
C ALA A 16 11.51 -25.22 -1.74
N HIS A 17 12.40 -24.25 -2.02
CA HIS A 17 12.60 -23.09 -1.14
C HIS A 17 11.36 -22.19 -1.10
N GLY A 18 10.73 -21.94 -2.25
CA GLY A 18 9.49 -21.17 -2.32
C GLY A 18 8.34 -21.88 -1.60
N LEU A 19 8.23 -23.21 -1.73
CA LEU A 19 7.23 -24.01 -1.02
C LEU A 19 7.45 -23.99 0.50
N ALA A 20 8.70 -24.07 0.96
CA ALA A 20 9.02 -23.94 2.38
C ALA A 20 8.66 -22.57 2.94
N GLY A 21 8.94 -21.49 2.18
CA GLY A 21 8.52 -20.13 2.53
C GLY A 21 7.00 -19.96 2.58
N LEU A 22 6.29 -20.50 1.60
CA LEU A 22 4.82 -20.50 1.59
C LEU A 22 4.25 -21.23 2.81
N ALA A 23 4.77 -22.42 3.13
CA ALA A 23 4.34 -23.17 4.31
C ALA A 23 4.61 -22.42 5.62
N ALA A 24 5.72 -21.66 5.71
CA ALA A 24 6.01 -20.81 6.86
C ALA A 24 5.01 -19.63 6.96
N GLY A 25 4.67 -19.00 5.83
CA GLY A 25 3.66 -17.94 5.79
C GLY A 25 2.28 -18.42 6.20
N VAL A 26 1.85 -19.59 5.73
CA VAL A 26 0.57 -20.22 6.14
C VAL A 26 0.55 -20.47 7.64
N ARG A 27 1.59 -21.08 8.21
CA ARG A 27 1.69 -21.31 9.66
C ARG A 27 1.60 -20.01 10.46
N TYR A 28 2.28 -18.96 10.01
CA TYR A 28 2.22 -17.66 10.66
C TYR A 28 0.77 -17.13 10.71
N ILE A 29 0.02 -17.25 9.60
CA ILE A 29 -1.38 -16.81 9.54
C ILE A 29 -2.26 -17.67 10.47
N GLU A 30 -2.04 -18.99 10.50
CA GLU A 30 -2.79 -19.90 11.39
C GLU A 30 -2.52 -19.62 12.87
N GLU A 31 -1.26 -19.36 13.25
CA GLU A 31 -0.84 -19.07 14.62
C GLU A 31 -1.30 -17.69 15.09
N THR A 32 -1.24 -16.69 14.22
CA THR A 32 -1.63 -15.31 14.53
C THR A 32 -3.15 -15.12 14.49
N GLY A 33 -3.83 -15.83 13.61
CA GLY A 33 -5.25 -15.70 13.32
C GLY A 33 -5.52 -14.62 12.25
N ILE A 34 -6.28 -15.02 11.20
CA ILE A 34 -6.59 -14.12 10.08
C ILE A 34 -7.40 -12.91 10.50
N ASP A 35 -8.33 -13.10 11.45
CA ASP A 35 -9.17 -12.02 11.98
C ASP A 35 -8.34 -10.99 12.76
N ALA A 36 -7.39 -11.44 13.58
CA ALA A 36 -6.48 -10.55 14.31
C ALA A 36 -5.56 -9.75 13.37
N ILE A 37 -5.09 -10.39 12.28
CA ILE A 37 -4.33 -9.71 11.22
C ILE A 37 -5.20 -8.64 10.55
N HIS A 38 -6.43 -9.00 10.17
CA HIS A 38 -7.37 -8.10 9.54
C HIS A 38 -7.72 -6.90 10.43
N GLU A 39 -8.08 -7.14 11.69
CA GLU A 39 -8.39 -6.07 12.64
C GLU A 39 -7.23 -5.07 12.82
N LYS A 40 -5.99 -5.60 12.95
CA LYS A 40 -4.82 -4.74 13.06
C LYS A 40 -4.60 -3.90 11.80
N VAL A 41 -4.65 -4.52 10.64
CA VAL A 41 -4.46 -3.81 9.35
C VAL A 41 -5.55 -2.76 9.13
N SER A 42 -6.81 -3.09 9.40
CA SER A 42 -7.94 -2.16 9.30
C SER A 42 -7.78 -0.97 10.22
N ARG A 43 -7.37 -1.19 11.48
CA ARG A 43 -7.12 -0.10 12.45
C ARG A 43 -6.01 0.84 11.99
N LEU A 44 -4.87 0.30 11.52
CA LEU A 44 -3.76 1.10 11.02
C LEU A 44 -4.17 1.90 9.76
N THR A 45 -4.95 1.30 8.88
CA THR A 45 -5.47 1.94 7.67
C THR A 45 -6.39 3.10 8.02
N SER A 46 -7.34 2.88 8.94
CA SER A 46 -8.27 3.92 9.41
C SER A 46 -7.52 5.07 10.08
N GLN A 47 -6.53 4.78 10.93
CA GLN A 47 -5.69 5.79 11.57
C GLN A 47 -4.99 6.68 10.52
N PHE A 48 -4.44 6.07 9.47
CA PHE A 48 -3.80 6.82 8.39
C PHE A 48 -4.82 7.67 7.61
N GLU A 49 -5.95 7.09 7.21
CA GLU A 49 -7.01 7.82 6.48
C GLU A 49 -7.51 9.04 7.26
N GLU A 50 -7.83 8.86 8.53
CA GLU A 50 -8.27 9.94 9.41
C GLU A 50 -7.22 11.04 9.53
N GLY A 51 -5.94 10.64 9.68
CA GLY A 51 -4.83 11.59 9.79
C GLY A 51 -4.56 12.40 8.53
N VAL A 52 -4.79 11.82 7.35
CA VAL A 52 -4.53 12.53 6.07
C VAL A 52 -5.73 13.31 5.57
N CYS A 53 -6.96 12.96 5.93
CA CYS A 53 -8.17 13.69 5.55
C CYS A 53 -8.18 15.16 6.02
N GLY A 54 -7.45 15.48 7.09
CA GLY A 54 -7.31 16.86 7.60
C GLY A 54 -6.23 17.70 6.91
N ILE A 55 -5.47 17.14 5.97
CA ILE A 55 -4.39 17.84 5.29
C ILE A 55 -4.95 18.57 4.07
N ALA A 56 -4.75 19.89 3.99
CA ALA A 56 -5.26 20.72 2.90
C ALA A 56 -4.75 20.22 1.53
N GLY A 57 -5.65 20.01 0.59
CA GLY A 57 -5.39 19.56 -0.77
C GLY A 57 -5.06 18.06 -0.89
N VAL A 58 -5.19 17.28 0.17
CA VAL A 58 -5.07 15.81 0.12
C VAL A 58 -6.45 15.17 -0.06
N SER A 59 -6.56 14.27 -1.02
CA SER A 59 -7.76 13.48 -1.29
C SER A 59 -7.45 11.99 -1.24
N VAL A 60 -8.19 11.25 -0.43
CA VAL A 60 -8.13 9.78 -0.42
C VAL A 60 -8.92 9.24 -1.60
N LEU A 61 -8.25 8.53 -2.50
CA LEU A 61 -8.87 7.97 -3.69
C LEU A 61 -9.74 6.76 -3.35
N GLY A 62 -10.94 6.71 -3.94
CA GLY A 62 -11.93 5.68 -3.65
C GLY A 62 -12.80 5.97 -2.41
N GLY A 63 -12.74 7.19 -1.87
CA GLY A 63 -13.49 7.60 -0.67
C GLY A 63 -12.81 7.21 0.63
N HIS A 64 -13.37 7.63 1.76
CA HIS A 64 -12.90 7.29 3.11
C HIS A 64 -14.09 7.01 4.04
N GLY A 65 -13.81 6.29 5.13
CA GLY A 65 -14.79 5.94 6.16
C GLY A 65 -15.82 4.89 5.74
N GLY A 66 -16.08 3.93 6.61
CA GLY A 66 -17.13 2.91 6.46
C GLY A 66 -16.90 1.87 5.35
N ILE A 67 -15.77 1.90 4.67
CA ILE A 67 -15.40 0.91 3.68
C ILE A 67 -14.36 -0.03 4.30
N ASP A 68 -14.64 -1.32 4.28
CA ASP A 68 -13.67 -2.34 4.67
C ASP A 68 -12.56 -2.38 3.62
N ARG A 69 -11.35 -1.91 4.01
CA ARG A 69 -10.19 -1.84 3.12
C ARG A 69 -9.14 -2.87 3.47
N SER A 70 -8.49 -3.38 2.45
CA SER A 70 -7.15 -3.95 2.63
C SER A 70 -6.18 -2.82 3.05
N GLY A 71 -5.02 -3.16 3.61
CA GLY A 71 -4.02 -2.18 4.08
C GLY A 71 -3.43 -1.27 3.00
N VAL A 72 -4.25 -0.74 2.08
CA VAL A 72 -3.80 0.08 0.94
C VAL A 72 -4.58 1.38 0.88
N VAL A 73 -3.87 2.51 0.93
CA VAL A 73 -4.45 3.85 0.76
C VAL A 73 -3.71 4.59 -0.35
N ALA A 74 -4.44 5.01 -1.36
CA ALA A 74 -3.92 5.89 -2.42
C ALA A 74 -4.44 7.31 -2.21
N ILE A 75 -3.54 8.28 -2.28
CA ILE A 75 -3.86 9.69 -2.14
C ILE A 75 -3.48 10.46 -3.40
N ASP A 76 -4.28 11.47 -3.71
CA ASP A 76 -3.97 12.55 -4.64
C ASP A 76 -3.70 13.82 -3.85
N VAL A 77 -2.68 14.59 -4.25
CA VAL A 77 -2.33 15.86 -3.60
C VAL A 77 -2.40 16.98 -4.62
N GLU A 78 -3.30 17.91 -4.41
CA GLU A 78 -3.50 19.05 -5.31
C GLU A 78 -2.23 19.89 -5.45
N GLY A 79 -1.81 20.10 -6.70
CA GLY A 79 -0.64 20.91 -7.04
C GLY A 79 0.71 20.23 -6.80
N VAL A 80 0.75 18.95 -6.39
CA VAL A 80 1.98 18.21 -6.15
C VAL A 80 2.04 16.98 -7.04
N ASP A 81 3.16 16.81 -7.76
CA ASP A 81 3.43 15.60 -8.54
C ASP A 81 3.71 14.41 -7.61
N SER A 82 3.08 13.27 -7.91
CA SER A 82 3.19 12.09 -7.06
C SER A 82 4.60 11.51 -6.97
N SER A 83 5.40 11.63 -8.05
CA SER A 83 6.78 11.13 -8.07
C SER A 83 7.67 11.98 -7.18
N LEU A 84 7.54 13.32 -7.25
CA LEU A 84 8.28 14.23 -6.37
C LEU A 84 7.95 13.99 -4.90
N LEU A 85 6.67 13.75 -4.58
CA LEU A 85 6.25 13.45 -3.21
C LEU A 85 6.78 12.09 -2.74
N GLY A 86 6.72 11.06 -3.59
CA GLY A 86 7.28 9.75 -3.27
C GLY A 86 8.79 9.79 -3.04
N ASP A 87 9.51 10.55 -3.85
CA ASP A 87 10.96 10.75 -3.72
C ASP A 87 11.32 11.50 -2.42
N ALA A 88 10.57 12.55 -2.07
CA ALA A 88 10.76 13.28 -0.81
C ALA A 88 10.53 12.39 0.41
N LEU A 89 9.46 11.61 0.43
CA LEU A 89 9.16 10.66 1.50
C LEU A 89 10.27 9.61 1.66
N ALA A 90 10.78 9.09 0.56
CA ALA A 90 11.86 8.09 0.60
C ALA A 90 13.19 8.69 1.07
N ARG A 91 13.58 9.86 0.51
CA ARG A 91 14.88 10.49 0.77
C ARG A 91 14.97 11.07 2.17
N ASP A 92 13.96 11.81 2.59
CA ASP A 92 14.02 12.65 3.79
C ASP A 92 13.49 11.92 5.04
N TRP A 93 12.62 10.92 4.84
CA TRP A 93 11.94 10.20 5.92
C TRP A 93 12.18 8.68 5.93
N GLY A 94 12.78 8.13 4.87
CA GLY A 94 12.97 6.68 4.71
C GLY A 94 11.65 5.92 4.52
N ILE A 95 10.59 6.60 4.04
CA ILE A 95 9.26 6.00 3.84
C ILE A 95 9.10 5.65 2.38
N CYS A 96 9.05 4.35 2.08
CA CYS A 96 8.87 3.83 0.73
C CYS A 96 7.38 3.76 0.37
N THR A 97 6.98 4.52 -0.64
CA THR A 97 5.64 4.53 -1.20
C THR A 97 5.68 4.13 -2.68
N ARG A 98 4.53 3.92 -3.30
CA ARG A 98 4.47 3.80 -4.75
C ARG A 98 3.76 5.00 -5.34
N ALA A 99 4.52 5.78 -6.14
CA ALA A 99 3.99 6.93 -6.88
C ALA A 99 3.59 6.55 -8.31
N GLY A 100 2.75 7.37 -8.94
CA GLY A 100 2.42 7.32 -10.37
C GLY A 100 1.10 6.63 -10.68
N ALA A 101 1.01 6.02 -11.88
CA ALA A 101 -0.24 5.48 -12.44
C ALA A 101 -0.61 4.07 -11.97
N HIS A 102 0.22 3.40 -11.15
CA HIS A 102 -0.04 2.09 -10.53
C HIS A 102 -0.46 0.98 -11.52
N CYS A 103 -0.07 1.07 -12.80
CA CYS A 103 -0.54 0.19 -13.88
C CYS A 103 -2.07 0.22 -14.09
N ALA A 104 -2.74 1.31 -13.73
CA ALA A 104 -4.20 1.48 -13.75
C ALA A 104 -4.63 2.75 -14.53
N PRO A 105 -4.27 2.90 -15.83
CA PRO A 105 -4.52 4.15 -16.57
C PRO A 105 -6.00 4.50 -16.68
N LEU A 106 -6.88 3.50 -16.79
CA LEU A 106 -8.33 3.75 -16.85
C LEU A 106 -8.89 4.25 -15.52
N MET A 107 -8.34 3.79 -14.39
CA MET A 107 -8.72 4.26 -13.07
C MET A 107 -8.30 5.72 -12.89
N HIS A 108 -7.06 6.07 -13.25
CA HIS A 108 -6.58 7.46 -13.19
C HIS A 108 -7.39 8.41 -14.08
N ARG A 109 -7.82 7.93 -15.27
CA ARG A 109 -8.74 8.67 -16.13
C ARG A 109 -10.08 8.93 -15.44
N ALA A 110 -10.67 7.91 -14.85
CA ALA A 110 -11.96 8.04 -14.14
C ALA A 110 -11.87 8.96 -12.92
N LEU A 111 -10.71 9.01 -12.25
CA LEU A 111 -10.45 9.83 -11.06
C LEU A 111 -9.88 11.24 -11.39
N GLY A 112 -9.57 11.53 -12.66
CA GLY A 112 -8.98 12.81 -13.08
C GLY A 112 -7.55 13.04 -12.59
N THR A 113 -6.80 11.96 -12.33
CA THR A 113 -5.42 11.98 -11.81
C THR A 113 -4.37 11.54 -12.84
N GLU A 114 -4.71 11.52 -14.14
CA GLU A 114 -3.82 11.02 -15.20
C GLU A 114 -2.49 11.76 -15.28
N GLN A 115 -2.49 13.08 -15.06
CA GLN A 115 -1.32 13.93 -15.24
C GLN A 115 -0.32 13.87 -14.08
N ARG A 116 -0.81 13.69 -12.84
CA ARG A 116 0.01 13.74 -11.63
C ARG A 116 0.14 12.41 -10.90
N GLY A 117 -0.65 11.40 -11.32
CA GLY A 117 -0.67 10.09 -10.65
C GLY A 117 -1.26 10.15 -9.24
N ALA A 118 -0.90 9.17 -8.44
CA ALA A 118 -1.24 9.11 -7.02
C ALA A 118 -0.06 8.55 -6.22
N VAL A 119 -0.05 8.79 -4.90
CA VAL A 119 0.90 8.15 -3.99
C VAL A 119 0.16 7.09 -3.19
N ARG A 120 0.62 5.84 -3.28
CA ARG A 120 0.04 4.69 -2.59
C ARG A 120 0.87 4.29 -1.39
N PHE A 121 0.24 4.29 -0.25
CA PHE A 121 0.73 3.70 1.00
C PHE A 121 0.20 2.28 1.12
N SER A 122 1.00 1.38 1.72
CA SER A 122 0.60 -0.01 1.95
C SER A 122 1.03 -0.41 3.36
N PHE A 123 0.09 -0.92 4.13
CA PHE A 123 0.26 -1.32 5.52
C PHE A 123 0.06 -2.82 5.68
N SER A 124 0.76 -3.41 6.62
CA SER A 124 0.64 -4.81 6.97
C SER A 124 0.53 -4.98 8.49
N CYS A 125 0.27 -6.20 8.93
CA CYS A 125 0.27 -6.52 10.36
C CYS A 125 1.64 -6.36 11.06
N PHE A 126 2.71 -6.11 10.30
CA PHE A 126 4.04 -5.83 10.85
C PHE A 126 4.26 -4.35 11.17
N ASN A 127 3.43 -3.45 10.63
CA ASN A 127 3.53 -2.02 10.94
C ASN A 127 3.01 -1.71 12.35
N THR A 128 3.42 -0.55 12.87
CA THR A 128 3.02 -0.02 14.18
C THR A 128 2.23 1.28 14.04
N GLU A 129 1.51 1.65 15.10
CA GLU A 129 0.75 2.91 15.16
C GLU A 129 1.68 4.14 15.11
N GLU A 130 2.89 4.01 15.67
CA GLU A 130 3.93 5.04 15.63
C GLU A 130 4.46 5.26 14.21
N GLU A 131 4.61 4.18 13.43
CA GLU A 131 5.00 4.28 12.02
C GLU A 131 3.91 4.98 11.20
N ILE A 132 2.62 4.73 11.48
CA ILE A 132 1.51 5.42 10.84
C ILE A 132 1.52 6.91 11.19
N ALA A 133 1.68 7.25 12.48
CA ALA A 133 1.77 8.65 12.93
C ALA A 133 2.93 9.38 12.25
N LYS A 134 4.11 8.76 12.20
CA LYS A 134 5.28 9.28 11.48
C LYS A 134 5.00 9.45 9.98
N GLY A 135 4.29 8.51 9.36
CA GLY A 135 3.88 8.60 7.95
C GLY A 135 3.00 9.82 7.65
N ILE A 136 2.06 10.12 8.55
CA ILE A 136 1.18 11.30 8.45
C ILE A 136 1.98 12.60 8.62
N GLU A 137 2.90 12.66 9.58
CA GLU A 137 3.79 13.80 9.80
C GLU A 137 4.67 14.04 8.59
N ALA A 138 5.37 12.99 8.12
CA ALA A 138 6.22 13.04 6.94
C ALA A 138 5.48 13.55 5.70
N LEU A 139 4.25 13.10 5.51
CA LEU A 139 3.41 13.54 4.39
C LEU A 139 3.12 15.04 4.48
N LYS A 140 2.74 15.57 5.66
CA LYS A 140 2.49 17.00 5.88
C LYS A 140 3.73 17.85 5.56
N GLU A 141 4.87 17.47 6.12
CA GLU A 141 6.14 18.19 5.93
C GLU A 141 6.58 18.15 4.46
N SER A 142 6.51 16.98 3.81
CA SER A 142 6.87 16.85 2.39
C SER A 142 5.97 17.66 1.47
N ILE A 143 4.66 17.71 1.72
CA ILE A 143 3.73 18.55 0.95
C ILE A 143 4.06 20.03 1.13
N ASN A 144 4.32 20.48 2.36
CA ASN A 144 4.67 21.87 2.64
C ASN A 144 5.98 22.30 1.95
N ALA A 145 6.95 21.40 1.88
CA ALA A 145 8.24 21.64 1.22
C ALA A 145 8.15 21.67 -0.32
N LEU A 146 7.14 21.04 -0.91
CA LEU A 146 6.95 20.96 -2.37
C LEU A 146 6.00 22.01 -2.94
N ARG A 147 5.31 22.79 -2.11
CA ARG A 147 4.45 23.92 -2.48
C ARG A 147 5.20 25.24 -2.40
#